data_806f956f8c726984ac27d95ba904d891
#
_entry.id   806f956f8c726984ac27d95ba904d891
#
_cell.length_a   1.000
_cell.length_b   1.000
_cell.length_c   1.000
_cell.angle_alpha   90.00
_cell.angle_beta   90.00
_cell.angle_gamma   90.00
#
_symmetry.space_group_name_H-M   'P 1'
#
loop_
_entity.id
_entity.type
_entity.pdbx_description
1 polymer ?
#
loop_
_entity_poly.entity_id
_entity_poly.type
_entity_poly.pdbx_seq_one_letter_code
_entity_poly.pdbx_strand_id
1 'polypeptide(L)'
;MKLKDFDFRIWSVKKEKYLDELYSNIISLSSDKSIKGYNRNYKILAIEFSPYDSIPLMNDNEECFEIELFTGLCDKNGNKIYENDIVKVKSLYDDFLAKIRIHKAGTFYLERKHGDYIGSLIYLVEDQGYIIEIIGNIHENKELLEGE
;
A
#
# COMPACT_ATOMS: atom_id res chain seq x y z
N MET A 1 -0.26 -6.76 -16.53
CA MET A 1 -0.33 -5.35 -16.10
C MET A 1 0.63 -4.53 -16.93
N LYS A 2 0.20 -3.42 -17.48
CA LYS A 2 1.10 -2.49 -18.16
C LYS A 2 1.79 -1.60 -17.13
N LEU A 3 3.03 -1.18 -17.38
CA LEU A 3 3.78 -0.35 -16.44
C LEU A 3 3.05 0.95 -16.07
N LYS A 4 2.32 1.55 -17.02
CA LYS A 4 1.50 2.75 -16.78
C LYS A 4 0.35 2.55 -15.79
N ASP A 5 -0.07 1.30 -15.57
CA ASP A 5 -1.17 0.94 -14.67
C ASP A 5 -0.66 0.52 -13.28
N PHE A 6 0.66 0.42 -13.14
CA PHE A 6 1.32 0.10 -11.88
C PHE A 6 1.62 1.37 -11.11
N ASP A 7 1.22 1.40 -9.84
CA ASP A 7 1.53 2.50 -8.94
C ASP A 7 1.69 1.98 -7.51
N PHE A 8 2.43 2.71 -6.71
CA PHE A 8 2.70 2.39 -5.30
C PHE A 8 3.07 3.66 -4.55
N ARG A 9 3.03 3.57 -3.23
CA ARG A 9 3.57 4.59 -2.33
C ARG A 9 4.46 3.91 -1.30
N ILE A 10 5.35 4.67 -0.67
CA ILE A 10 6.31 4.16 0.29
C ILE A 10 6.14 4.90 1.60
N TRP A 11 5.88 4.15 2.66
CA TRP A 11 5.88 4.66 4.03
C TRP A 11 7.25 4.47 4.68
N SER A 12 7.83 5.55 5.21
CA SER A 12 9.04 5.49 6.02
C SER A 12 8.67 5.29 7.48
N VAL A 13 8.92 4.11 8.02
CA VAL A 13 8.64 3.79 9.42
C VAL A 13 9.47 4.69 10.34
N LYS A 14 10.73 4.92 10.00
CA LYS A 14 11.64 5.75 10.79
C LYS A 14 11.28 7.23 10.80
N LYS A 15 10.82 7.75 9.66
CA LYS A 15 10.46 9.18 9.52
C LYS A 15 8.98 9.45 9.81
N GLU A 16 8.19 8.40 9.98
CA GLU A 16 6.73 8.45 10.19
C GLU A 16 6.01 9.31 9.14
N LYS A 17 6.38 9.13 7.88
CA LYS A 17 5.77 9.83 6.73
C LYS A 17 5.90 9.06 5.43
N TYR A 18 5.04 9.38 4.47
CA TYR A 18 5.23 8.95 3.09
C TYR A 18 6.40 9.67 2.45
N LEU A 19 7.15 8.96 1.60
CA LEU A 19 8.21 9.56 0.82
C LEU A 19 7.60 10.45 -0.26
N ASP A 20 8.14 11.66 -0.37
CA ASP A 20 7.64 12.66 -1.31
C ASP A 20 8.08 12.33 -2.74
N GLU A 21 7.16 12.49 -3.70
CA GLU A 21 7.42 12.31 -5.14
C GLU A 21 8.48 13.28 -5.69
N LEU A 22 8.69 14.42 -5.03
CA LEU A 22 9.67 15.43 -5.46
C LEU A 22 11.13 14.96 -5.45
N TYR A 23 11.43 13.84 -4.78
CA TYR A 23 12.79 13.33 -4.65
C TYR A 23 12.99 12.00 -5.40
N SER A 24 12.42 11.87 -6.58
CA SER A 24 12.70 10.74 -7.50
C SER A 24 12.79 9.40 -6.76
N ASN A 25 11.71 8.99 -6.09
CA ASN A 25 11.67 7.70 -5.43
C ASN A 25 11.71 6.60 -6.50
N ILE A 26 12.90 6.19 -6.84
CA ILE A 26 13.10 5.12 -7.81
C ILE A 26 13.28 3.83 -7.03
N ILE A 27 12.38 2.89 -7.25
CA ILE A 27 12.65 1.50 -6.90
C ILE A 27 13.43 0.89 -8.05
N SER A 28 14.69 0.63 -7.82
CA SER A 28 15.53 -0.06 -8.79
C SER A 28 15.68 -1.54 -8.42
N LEU A 29 15.72 -2.38 -9.44
CA LEU A 29 16.13 -3.78 -9.30
C LEU A 29 17.63 -3.82 -9.57
N SER A 30 18.41 -4.03 -8.50
CA SER A 30 19.86 -4.18 -8.65
C SER A 30 20.24 -5.65 -8.79
N SER A 31 21.14 -5.93 -9.73
CA SER A 31 21.82 -7.22 -9.86
C SER A 31 23.23 -7.19 -9.25
N ASP A 32 23.55 -6.20 -8.44
CA ASP A 32 24.88 -6.04 -7.86
C ASP A 32 25.22 -7.22 -6.94
N LYS A 33 26.18 -8.01 -7.40
CA LYS A 33 26.68 -9.20 -6.69
C LYS A 33 27.66 -8.86 -5.57
N SER A 34 28.02 -7.59 -5.40
CA SER A 34 29.00 -7.15 -4.40
C SER A 34 28.39 -7.04 -3.01
N ILE A 35 27.06 -7.07 -2.89
CA ILE A 35 26.36 -6.95 -1.62
C ILE A 35 26.44 -8.28 -0.87
N LYS A 36 27.08 -8.26 0.31
CA LYS A 36 27.18 -9.43 1.19
C LYS A 36 25.78 -9.95 1.54
N GLY A 37 25.57 -11.27 1.41
CA GLY A 37 24.29 -11.92 1.66
C GLY A 37 23.37 -12.01 0.43
N TYR A 38 23.85 -11.63 -0.75
CA TYR A 38 23.11 -11.81 -1.99
C TYR A 38 22.82 -13.30 -2.25
N ASN A 39 21.53 -13.62 -2.24
CA ASN A 39 21.06 -14.90 -2.72
C ASN A 39 20.53 -14.72 -4.15
N ARG A 40 21.00 -15.52 -5.08
CA ARG A 40 20.61 -15.46 -6.50
C ARG A 40 19.09 -15.59 -6.75
N ASN A 41 18.34 -16.04 -5.75
CA ASN A 41 16.91 -16.22 -5.84
C ASN A 41 16.10 -14.96 -5.48
N TYR A 42 16.75 -13.91 -4.99
CA TYR A 42 16.08 -12.67 -4.62
C TYR A 42 16.54 -11.52 -5.50
N LYS A 43 15.58 -10.72 -5.93
CA LYS A 43 15.84 -9.43 -6.55
C LYS A 43 16.11 -8.42 -5.46
N ILE A 44 17.20 -7.66 -5.58
CA ILE A 44 17.50 -6.58 -4.66
C ILE A 44 16.69 -5.36 -5.09
N LEU A 45 15.86 -4.87 -4.19
CA LEU A 45 15.19 -3.59 -4.34
C LEU A 45 16.04 -2.52 -3.66
N ALA A 46 16.30 -1.43 -4.34
CA ALA A 46 16.93 -0.25 -3.78
C ALA A 46 15.98 0.94 -3.92
N ILE A 47 15.91 1.77 -2.88
CA ILE A 47 15.22 3.06 -2.94
C ILE A 47 16.30 4.12 -3.14
N GLU A 48 16.20 4.83 -4.24
CA GLU A 48 17.05 5.96 -4.54
C GLU A 48 16.36 7.25 -4.07
N PHE A 49 16.92 7.91 -3.07
CA PHE A 49 16.39 9.18 -2.54
C PHE A 49 16.93 10.40 -3.30
N SER A 50 18.06 10.25 -3.94
CA SER A 50 18.70 11.26 -4.79
C SER A 50 19.65 10.55 -5.75
N PRO A 51 20.21 11.25 -6.77
CA PRO A 51 21.23 10.65 -7.64
C PRO A 51 22.48 10.14 -6.89
N TYR A 52 22.61 10.51 -5.63
CA TYR A 52 23.81 10.23 -4.81
C TYR A 52 23.54 9.29 -3.63
N ASP A 53 22.27 9.10 -3.25
CA ASP A 53 21.87 8.30 -2.08
C ASP A 53 20.93 7.17 -2.48
N SER A 54 21.45 5.97 -2.56
CA SER A 54 20.64 4.76 -2.69
C SER A 54 20.71 3.95 -1.40
N ILE A 55 19.55 3.54 -0.87
CA ILE A 55 19.47 2.61 0.25
C ILE A 55 18.98 1.28 -0.28
N PRO A 56 19.82 0.23 -0.30
CA PRO A 56 19.35 -1.09 -0.64
C PRO A 56 18.29 -1.53 0.36
N LEU A 57 17.16 -2.01 -0.12
CA LEU A 57 16.15 -2.70 0.68
C LEU A 57 16.65 -4.13 0.95
N MET A 58 17.61 -4.24 1.85
CA MET A 58 18.09 -5.51 2.37
C MET A 58 17.53 -5.74 3.78
N ASN A 59 17.75 -6.93 4.31
CA ASN A 59 17.21 -7.36 5.60
C ASN A 59 17.31 -6.34 6.72
N ASP A 60 18.40 -5.57 6.77
CA ASP A 60 18.63 -4.56 7.81
C ASP A 60 17.79 -3.29 7.62
N ASN A 61 17.22 -3.08 6.42
CA ASN A 61 16.43 -1.91 6.06
C ASN A 61 14.96 -2.23 5.74
N GLU A 62 14.58 -3.51 5.70
CA GLU A 62 13.20 -3.93 5.45
C GLU A 62 12.22 -3.37 6.49
N GLU A 63 12.67 -3.22 7.72
CA GLU A 63 11.87 -2.64 8.82
C GLU A 63 11.71 -1.11 8.70
N CYS A 64 12.47 -0.45 7.82
CA CYS A 64 12.47 1.01 7.68
C CYS A 64 11.46 1.52 6.65
N PHE A 65 11.03 0.68 5.73
CA PHE A 65 10.13 1.08 4.62
C PHE A 65 9.06 0.03 4.37
N GLU A 66 7.85 0.51 4.14
CA GLU A 66 6.73 -0.30 3.70
C GLU A 66 6.27 0.16 2.32
N ILE A 67 6.12 -0.76 1.39
CA ILE A 67 5.60 -0.51 0.06
C ILE A 67 4.12 -0.85 0.08
N GLU A 68 3.29 0.10 -0.33
CA GLU A 68 1.85 -0.05 -0.43
C GLU A 68 1.43 0.06 -1.89
N LEU A 69 0.76 -0.95 -2.39
CA LEU A 69 0.38 -1.03 -3.79
C LEU A 69 -0.93 -0.32 -4.06
N PHE A 70 -1.01 0.32 -5.23
CA PHE A 70 -2.26 0.82 -5.79
C PHE A 70 -3.17 -0.35 -6.14
N THR A 71 -4.43 -0.29 -5.73
CA THR A 71 -5.41 -1.36 -5.93
C THR A 71 -5.92 -1.48 -7.37
N GLY A 72 -5.66 -0.48 -8.21
CA GLY A 72 -6.25 -0.34 -9.54
C GLY A 72 -7.61 0.38 -9.54
N LEU A 73 -8.16 0.69 -8.37
CA LEU A 73 -9.45 1.36 -8.23
C LEU A 73 -9.30 2.75 -7.62
N CYS A 74 -10.23 3.62 -7.95
CA CYS A 74 -10.36 4.94 -7.34
C CYS A 74 -11.61 5.00 -6.46
N ASP A 75 -11.58 5.87 -5.46
CA ASP A 75 -12.74 6.14 -4.62
C ASP A 75 -13.80 7.00 -5.34
N LYS A 76 -14.91 7.30 -4.68
CA LYS A 76 -16.00 8.11 -5.24
C LYS A 76 -15.58 9.51 -5.69
N ASN A 77 -14.46 10.02 -5.18
CA ASN A 77 -13.91 11.34 -5.51
C ASN A 77 -12.81 11.29 -6.57
N GLY A 78 -12.48 10.11 -7.10
CA GLY A 78 -11.43 9.91 -8.09
C GLY A 78 -10.03 9.73 -7.51
N ASN A 79 -9.89 9.62 -6.19
CA ASN A 79 -8.60 9.36 -5.53
C ASN A 79 -8.22 7.90 -5.66
N LYS A 80 -6.97 7.63 -5.98
CA LYS A 80 -6.44 6.27 -6.04
C LYS A 80 -6.48 5.59 -4.67
N ILE A 81 -7.00 4.37 -4.62
CA ILE A 81 -7.06 3.56 -3.41
C ILE A 81 -5.81 2.70 -3.31
N TYR A 82 -5.09 2.80 -2.19
CA TYR A 82 -3.90 2.02 -1.90
C TYR A 82 -4.14 1.03 -0.76
N GLU A 83 -3.30 0.01 -0.71
CA GLU A 83 -3.16 -0.81 0.49
C GLU A 83 -2.98 0.08 1.72
N ASN A 84 -3.54 -0.32 2.86
CA ASN A 84 -3.52 0.40 4.13
C ASN A 84 -4.34 1.70 4.20
N ASP A 85 -5.07 2.06 3.15
CA ASP A 85 -6.07 3.11 3.28
C ASP A 85 -7.19 2.70 4.24
N ILE A 86 -7.67 3.68 5.01
CA ILE A 86 -8.89 3.57 5.79
C ILE A 86 -10.01 4.21 4.99
N VAL A 87 -11.08 3.48 4.79
CA VAL A 87 -12.17 3.87 3.93
C VAL A 87 -13.51 3.81 4.65
N LYS A 88 -14.37 4.76 4.35
CA LYS A 88 -15.78 4.67 4.63
C LYS A 88 -16.45 3.91 3.49
N VAL A 89 -17.14 2.87 3.83
CA VAL A 89 -17.83 2.00 2.88
C VAL A 89 -19.34 2.19 3.04
N LYS A 90 -20.02 2.44 1.95
CA LYS A 90 -21.47 2.49 1.88
C LYS A 90 -21.97 1.32 1.05
N SER A 91 -22.77 0.48 1.67
CA SER A 91 -23.48 -0.62 1.02
C SER A 91 -24.99 -0.35 1.00
N LEU A 92 -25.77 -1.27 0.43
CA LEU A 92 -27.24 -1.18 0.46
C LEU A 92 -27.83 -1.30 1.86
N TYR A 93 -27.10 -1.93 2.78
CA TYR A 93 -27.64 -2.32 4.10
C TYR A 93 -26.93 -1.65 5.27
N ASP A 94 -25.70 -1.20 5.09
CA ASP A 94 -24.88 -0.71 6.19
C ASP A 94 -23.78 0.23 5.70
N ASP A 95 -23.46 1.22 6.53
CA ASP A 95 -22.29 2.08 6.36
C ASP A 95 -21.27 1.69 7.45
N PHE A 96 -20.04 1.42 7.05
CA PHE A 96 -18.99 1.00 7.98
C PHE A 96 -17.61 1.50 7.57
N LEU A 97 -16.67 1.42 8.51
CA LEU A 97 -15.25 1.68 8.26
C LEU A 97 -14.51 0.37 8.02
N ALA A 98 -13.56 0.41 7.09
CA ALA A 98 -12.72 -0.72 6.76
C ALA A 98 -11.31 -0.28 6.38
N LYS A 99 -10.37 -1.21 6.43
CA LYS A 99 -9.03 -1.08 5.90
C LYS A 99 -8.92 -1.80 4.56
N ILE A 100 -8.12 -1.25 3.67
CA ILE A 100 -7.71 -1.95 2.45
C ILE A 100 -6.51 -2.83 2.78
N ARG A 101 -6.63 -4.12 2.55
CA ARG A 101 -5.56 -5.09 2.79
C ARG A 101 -5.28 -5.90 1.54
N ILE A 102 -4.10 -6.51 1.48
CA ILE A 102 -3.73 -7.45 0.43
C ILE A 102 -3.61 -8.86 0.99
N HIS A 103 -4.25 -9.82 0.34
CA HIS A 103 -4.13 -11.22 0.66
C HIS A 103 -2.84 -11.82 0.08
N LYS A 104 -2.33 -12.90 0.65
CA LYS A 104 -1.14 -13.61 0.15
C LYS A 104 -1.23 -14.01 -1.34
N ALA A 105 -2.44 -14.18 -1.84
CA ALA A 105 -2.70 -14.45 -3.27
C ALA A 105 -2.66 -13.19 -4.15
N GLY A 106 -2.40 -12.00 -3.60
CA GLY A 106 -2.33 -10.75 -4.33
C GLY A 106 -3.68 -10.06 -4.55
N THR A 107 -4.74 -10.51 -3.91
CA THR A 107 -6.08 -9.91 -4.02
C THR A 107 -6.29 -8.88 -2.92
N PHE A 108 -6.74 -7.69 -3.29
CA PHE A 108 -7.13 -6.67 -2.32
C PHE A 108 -8.51 -6.98 -1.73
N TYR A 109 -8.68 -6.71 -0.45
CA TYR A 109 -9.93 -6.95 0.27
C TYR A 109 -10.20 -5.89 1.32
N LEU A 110 -11.46 -5.82 1.76
CA LEU A 110 -11.89 -4.99 2.87
C LEU A 110 -11.82 -5.78 4.17
N GLU A 111 -11.18 -5.18 5.17
CA GLU A 111 -11.07 -5.71 6.52
C GLU A 111 -11.67 -4.72 7.52
N ARG A 112 -12.67 -5.15 8.28
CA ARG A 112 -13.20 -4.36 9.39
C ARG A 112 -12.22 -4.33 10.57
N LYS A 113 -12.50 -3.45 11.52
CA LYS A 113 -11.93 -3.48 12.86
C LYS A 113 -11.94 -4.93 13.38
N HIS A 114 -10.96 -5.32 14.10
CA HIS A 114 -10.75 -6.69 14.61
C HIS A 114 -10.34 -7.76 13.58
N GLY A 115 -10.07 -7.39 12.34
CA GLY A 115 -9.57 -8.32 11.33
C GLY A 115 -10.64 -9.10 10.59
N ASP A 116 -11.90 -8.68 10.67
CA ASP A 116 -13.00 -9.35 9.98
C ASP A 116 -12.92 -9.14 8.47
N TYR A 117 -12.73 -10.22 7.74
CA TYR A 117 -12.76 -10.22 6.29
C TYR A 117 -14.19 -9.96 5.78
N ILE A 118 -14.35 -8.95 4.91
CA ILE A 118 -15.65 -8.60 4.32
C ILE A 118 -15.79 -9.18 2.92
N GLY A 119 -14.78 -9.02 2.07
CA GLY A 119 -14.80 -9.51 0.72
C GLY A 119 -13.73 -8.87 -0.16
N SER A 120 -13.58 -9.42 -1.35
CA SER A 120 -12.68 -8.88 -2.37
C SER A 120 -13.12 -7.47 -2.75
N LEU A 121 -12.18 -6.52 -2.77
CA LEU A 121 -12.46 -5.12 -3.07
C LEU A 121 -13.13 -4.95 -4.43
N ILE A 122 -12.58 -5.57 -5.47
CA ILE A 122 -13.11 -5.47 -6.83
C ILE A 122 -14.54 -6.01 -6.94
N TYR A 123 -14.80 -7.15 -6.30
CA TYR A 123 -16.14 -7.74 -6.28
C TYR A 123 -17.17 -6.84 -5.59
N LEU A 124 -16.80 -6.30 -4.42
CA LEU A 124 -17.70 -5.45 -3.65
C LEU A 124 -18.01 -4.14 -4.37
N VAL A 125 -17.02 -3.55 -5.05
CA VAL A 125 -17.22 -2.29 -5.77
C VAL A 125 -17.93 -2.52 -7.10
N GLU A 126 -17.44 -3.43 -7.94
CA GLU A 126 -17.96 -3.59 -9.31
C GLU A 126 -19.23 -4.43 -9.39
N ASP A 127 -19.32 -5.51 -8.61
CA ASP A 127 -20.48 -6.42 -8.69
C ASP A 127 -21.56 -6.09 -7.66
N GLN A 128 -21.17 -5.64 -6.45
CA GLN A 128 -22.12 -5.35 -5.38
C GLN A 128 -22.47 -3.85 -5.27
N GLY A 129 -21.79 -3.00 -6.02
CA GLY A 129 -22.08 -1.56 -6.04
C GLY A 129 -21.70 -0.81 -4.75
N TYR A 130 -20.74 -1.30 -3.99
CA TYR A 130 -20.26 -0.60 -2.80
C TYR A 130 -19.58 0.71 -3.19
N ILE A 131 -19.86 1.76 -2.43
CA ILE A 131 -19.25 3.08 -2.63
C ILE A 131 -18.15 3.25 -1.59
N ILE A 132 -16.96 3.57 -2.06
CA ILE A 132 -15.75 3.73 -1.23
C ILE A 132 -15.36 5.21 -1.18
N GLU A 133 -15.02 5.67 0.02
CA GLU A 133 -14.46 7.00 0.27
C GLU A 133 -13.24 6.86 1.18
N ILE A 134 -12.07 7.31 0.71
CA ILE A 134 -10.85 7.35 1.51
C ILE A 134 -10.99 8.44 2.57
N ILE A 135 -10.77 8.08 3.84
CA ILE A 135 -10.84 9.01 4.98
C ILE A 135 -9.52 9.11 5.75
N GLY A 136 -8.54 8.30 5.40
CA GLY A 136 -7.21 8.28 6.01
C GLY A 136 -6.45 7.01 5.68
N ASN A 137 -5.45 6.71 6.48
CA ASN A 137 -4.66 5.48 6.37
C ASN A 137 -4.21 4.98 7.76
N ILE A 138 -3.73 3.75 7.81
CA ILE A 138 -3.38 3.10 9.08
C ILE A 138 -2.19 3.75 9.82
N HIS A 139 -1.37 4.51 9.13
CA HIS A 139 -0.18 5.14 9.72
C HIS A 139 -0.49 6.48 10.36
N GLU A 140 -1.23 7.33 9.65
CA GLU A 140 -1.50 8.72 10.04
C GLU A 140 -2.80 8.87 10.84
N ASN A 141 -3.74 7.93 10.71
CA ASN A 141 -5.10 8.05 11.24
C ASN A 141 -5.53 6.79 12.02
N LYS A 142 -4.66 6.27 12.87
CA LYS A 142 -4.94 5.06 13.68
C LYS A 142 -6.21 5.19 14.53
N GLU A 143 -6.48 6.38 15.02
CA GLU A 143 -7.64 6.71 15.85
C GLU A 143 -8.98 6.43 15.16
N LEU A 144 -9.04 6.49 13.83
CA LEU A 144 -10.28 6.22 13.09
C LEU A 144 -10.79 4.78 13.28
N LEU A 145 -9.88 3.86 13.56
CA LEU A 145 -10.20 2.45 13.76
C LEU A 145 -10.40 2.09 15.24
N GLU A 146 -9.98 2.97 16.16
CA GLU A 146 -10.06 2.72 17.61
C GLU A 146 -11.41 3.15 18.21
N GLY A 147 -12.12 4.07 17.56
CA GLY A 147 -13.31 4.76 18.08
C GLY A 147 -14.65 4.04 17.90
N GLU A 148 -14.68 2.84 17.35
CA GLU A 148 -15.91 2.08 17.14
C GLU A 148 -16.03 0.85 18.04
#